data_5e72a3a27c742eb8335d19360e5166eb
#
_entry.id   5e72a3a27c742eb8335d19360e5166eb
#
_cell.length_a   1.000
_cell.length_b   1.000
_cell.length_c   1.000
_cell.angle_alpha   90.00
_cell.angle_beta   90.00
_cell.angle_gamma   90.00
#
_symmetry.space_group_name_H-M   'P 1'
#
loop_
_entity.id
_entity.type
_entity.pdbx_description
1 polymer ?
#
loop_
_entity_poly.entity_id
_entity_poly.type
_entity_poly.pdbx_seq_one_letter_code
_entity_poly.pdbx_strand_id
1 'polypeptide(L)'
;MSSPSFIPFIDEKGIHRKMTLRLDNKIVIPLFEQIRAQISVMIAVGYLLPHCRLPTVRELAGCLEIAPGTIARSYTELERDGLTIGRGRKGTFVADKPPHSEPLMQRQLRLSEASIRFVQELRQLGISLDEGRLALEENFKLEEKNDSLSSLHE
;
A
#
# COMPACT_ATOMS: atom_id res chain seq x y z
N MET A 1 3.58 -5.24 16.34
CA MET A 1 3.48 -4.67 14.98
C MET A 1 3.54 -5.79 13.96
N SER A 2 2.61 -5.79 13.02
CA SER A 2 2.65 -6.72 11.90
C SER A 2 3.77 -6.33 10.92
N SER A 3 4.47 -7.32 10.40
CA SER A 3 5.47 -7.10 9.35
C SER A 3 4.79 -6.70 8.03
N PRO A 4 5.41 -5.86 7.22
CA PRO A 4 4.88 -5.53 5.90
C PRO A 4 4.97 -6.72 4.96
N SER A 5 3.96 -6.88 4.12
CA SER A 5 3.97 -7.83 3.00
C SER A 5 4.21 -7.06 1.70
N PHE A 6 5.07 -7.59 0.85
CA PHE A 6 5.40 -7.01 -0.45
C PHE A 6 4.58 -7.69 -1.53
N ILE A 7 3.75 -6.93 -2.23
CA ILE A 7 2.74 -7.44 -3.16
C ILE A 7 3.05 -6.99 -4.57
N PRO A 8 3.18 -7.90 -5.54
CA PRO A 8 3.44 -7.52 -6.93
C PRO A 8 2.20 -6.88 -7.58
N PHE A 9 2.43 -5.86 -8.38
CA PHE A 9 1.42 -5.28 -9.25
C PHE A 9 2.07 -4.85 -10.58
N ILE A 10 1.27 -4.51 -11.57
CA ILE A 10 1.75 -4.05 -12.87
C ILE A 10 1.38 -2.57 -13.02
N ASP A 11 2.36 -1.71 -13.25
CA ASP A 11 2.10 -0.28 -13.38
C ASP A 11 1.43 0.07 -14.74
N GLU A 12 1.12 1.34 -14.94
CA GLU A 12 0.44 1.83 -16.14
C GLU A 12 1.26 1.67 -17.44
N LYS A 13 2.55 1.41 -17.30
CA LYS A 13 3.48 1.14 -18.41
C LYS A 13 3.71 -0.34 -18.66
N GLY A 14 3.07 -1.21 -17.87
CA GLY A 14 3.24 -2.66 -17.96
C GLY A 14 4.49 -3.19 -17.23
N ILE A 15 5.08 -2.39 -16.36
CA ILE A 15 6.27 -2.76 -15.60
C ILE A 15 5.86 -3.40 -14.27
N HIS A 16 6.50 -4.50 -13.89
CA HIS A 16 6.29 -5.17 -12.62
C HIS A 16 6.88 -4.35 -11.48
N ARG A 17 6.06 -4.03 -10.49
CA ARG A 17 6.43 -3.28 -9.29
C ARG A 17 5.87 -3.97 -8.05
N LYS A 18 6.22 -3.46 -6.88
CA LYS A 18 5.73 -3.99 -5.60
C LYS A 18 5.10 -2.88 -4.77
N MET A 19 3.99 -3.21 -4.13
CA MET A 19 3.36 -2.37 -3.11
C MET A 19 3.47 -3.04 -1.75
N THR A 20 3.36 -2.27 -0.69
CA THR A 20 3.45 -2.76 0.68
C THR A 20 2.09 -2.70 1.34
N LEU A 21 1.66 -3.83 1.92
CA LEU A 21 0.47 -3.91 2.77
C LEU A 21 0.87 -4.39 4.16
N ARG A 22 0.27 -3.79 5.19
CA ARG A 22 0.45 -4.20 6.59
C ARG A 22 -0.91 -4.55 7.17
N LEU A 23 -1.06 -5.78 7.62
CA LEU A 23 -2.29 -6.26 8.23
C LEU A 23 -2.05 -6.57 9.70
N ASP A 24 -3.00 -6.22 10.54
CA ASP A 24 -2.98 -6.51 11.96
C ASP A 24 -4.32 -7.14 12.36
N ASN A 25 -4.31 -8.44 12.67
CA ASN A 25 -5.50 -9.17 13.08
C ASN A 25 -5.88 -8.95 14.56
N LYS A 26 -5.08 -8.19 15.30
CA LYS A 26 -5.32 -7.88 16.71
C LYS A 26 -6.15 -6.60 16.91
N ILE A 27 -6.27 -5.76 15.90
CA ILE A 27 -7.08 -4.55 15.96
C ILE A 27 -8.53 -4.84 15.57
N VAL A 28 -9.44 -3.95 15.99
CA VAL A 28 -10.88 -4.11 15.77
C VAL A 28 -11.28 -4.02 14.30
N ILE A 29 -10.49 -3.30 13.49
CA ILE A 29 -10.79 -3.09 12.06
C ILE A 29 -10.65 -4.41 11.29
N PRO A 30 -11.70 -4.86 10.57
CA PRO A 30 -11.63 -6.09 9.78
C PRO A 30 -10.52 -6.05 8.73
N LEU A 31 -9.94 -7.21 8.40
CA LEU A 31 -8.84 -7.29 7.44
C LEU A 31 -9.21 -6.73 6.06
N PHE A 32 -10.43 -7.00 5.57
CA PHE A 32 -10.86 -6.47 4.27
C PHE A 32 -10.85 -4.94 4.25
N GLU A 33 -11.18 -4.29 5.36
CA GLU A 33 -11.16 -2.82 5.49
C GLU A 33 -9.73 -2.28 5.57
N GLN A 34 -8.84 -2.97 6.25
CA GLN A 34 -7.42 -2.62 6.29
C GLN A 34 -6.80 -2.64 4.89
N ILE A 35 -7.12 -3.65 4.08
CA ILE A 35 -6.66 -3.77 2.69
C ILE A 35 -7.25 -2.65 1.85
N ARG A 36 -8.56 -2.46 1.91
CA ARG A 36 -9.26 -1.41 1.17
C ARG A 36 -8.68 -0.03 1.46
N ALA A 37 -8.51 0.30 2.75
CA ALA A 37 -8.01 1.61 3.16
C ALA A 37 -6.58 1.85 2.65
N GLN A 38 -5.70 0.88 2.74
CA GLN A 38 -4.31 1.02 2.29
C GLN A 38 -4.20 1.17 0.78
N ILE A 39 -4.96 0.40 0.02
CA ILE A 39 -5.00 0.54 -1.45
C ILE A 39 -5.60 1.89 -1.83
N SER A 40 -6.67 2.34 -1.16
CA SER A 40 -7.27 3.66 -1.38
C SER A 40 -6.25 4.78 -1.22
N VAL A 41 -5.44 4.72 -0.18
CA VAL A 41 -4.38 5.71 0.07
C VAL A 41 -3.34 5.71 -1.05
N MET A 42 -2.88 4.54 -1.48
CA MET A 42 -1.90 4.42 -2.56
C MET A 42 -2.42 4.99 -3.89
N ILE A 43 -3.70 4.81 -4.17
CA ILE A 43 -4.35 5.40 -5.34
C ILE A 43 -4.41 6.92 -5.20
N ALA A 44 -4.83 7.42 -4.04
CA ALA A 44 -4.99 8.84 -3.80
C ALA A 44 -3.67 9.63 -3.90
N VAL A 45 -2.56 9.04 -3.45
CA VAL A 45 -1.25 9.70 -3.48
C VAL A 45 -0.50 9.51 -4.80
N GLY A 46 -1.07 8.77 -5.74
CA GLY A 46 -0.45 8.52 -7.05
C GLY A 46 0.64 7.46 -7.04
N TYR A 47 0.75 6.64 -6.00
CA TYR A 47 1.62 5.47 -6.02
C TYR A 47 1.05 4.39 -6.95
N LEU A 48 -0.26 4.18 -6.91
CA LEU A 48 -1.01 3.38 -7.87
C LEU A 48 -1.74 4.33 -8.83
N LEU A 49 -1.13 4.57 -9.98
CA LEU A 49 -1.68 5.47 -11.00
C LEU A 49 -2.88 4.84 -11.73
N PRO A 50 -3.73 5.65 -12.38
CA PRO A 50 -4.78 5.13 -13.26
C PRO A 50 -4.22 4.10 -14.24
N HIS A 51 -5.00 3.04 -14.48
CA HIS A 51 -4.65 1.89 -15.34
C HIS A 51 -3.63 0.90 -14.77
N CYS A 52 -3.07 1.13 -13.57
CA CYS A 52 -2.32 0.08 -12.88
C CYS A 52 -3.20 -1.16 -12.72
N ARG A 53 -2.61 -2.32 -12.96
CA ARG A 53 -3.27 -3.61 -12.73
C ARG A 53 -2.92 -4.11 -11.33
N LEU A 54 -3.95 -4.26 -10.50
CA LEU A 54 -3.81 -4.86 -9.18
C LEU A 54 -3.60 -6.38 -9.30
N PRO A 55 -2.98 -7.02 -8.30
CA PRO A 55 -2.91 -8.48 -8.27
C PRO A 55 -4.30 -9.09 -8.27
N THR A 56 -4.44 -10.30 -8.82
CA THR A 56 -5.70 -11.02 -8.76
C THR A 56 -6.07 -11.34 -7.30
N VAL A 57 -7.35 -11.62 -7.05
CA VAL A 57 -7.82 -12.04 -5.73
C VAL A 57 -6.98 -13.22 -5.22
N ARG A 58 -6.71 -14.21 -6.08
CA ARG A 58 -5.93 -15.40 -5.74
C ARG A 58 -4.48 -15.04 -5.41
N GLU A 59 -3.84 -14.20 -6.21
CA GLU A 59 -2.45 -13.78 -5.99
C GLU A 59 -2.31 -13.03 -4.67
N LEU A 60 -3.20 -12.07 -4.42
CA LEU A 60 -3.15 -11.28 -3.19
C LEU A 60 -3.46 -12.13 -1.95
N ALA A 61 -4.44 -13.02 -2.04
CA ALA A 61 -4.75 -13.97 -0.97
C ALA A 61 -3.55 -14.86 -0.63
N GLY A 62 -2.83 -15.34 -1.64
CA GLY A 62 -1.61 -16.12 -1.46
C GLY A 62 -0.49 -15.32 -0.81
N CYS A 63 -0.26 -14.09 -1.26
CA CYS A 63 0.78 -13.20 -0.70
C CYS A 63 0.52 -12.85 0.76
N LEU A 64 -0.73 -12.64 1.14
CA LEU A 64 -1.12 -12.24 2.49
C LEU A 64 -1.47 -13.43 3.39
N GLU A 65 -1.56 -14.63 2.84
CA GLU A 65 -1.95 -15.86 3.56
C GLU A 65 -3.32 -15.72 4.24
N ILE A 66 -4.27 -15.12 3.54
CA ILE A 66 -5.66 -14.94 4.01
C ILE A 66 -6.66 -15.48 3.01
N ALA A 67 -7.91 -15.63 3.45
CA ALA A 67 -8.97 -16.20 2.62
C ALA A 67 -9.25 -15.33 1.38
N PRO A 68 -9.41 -15.94 0.19
CA PRO A 68 -9.75 -15.19 -1.04
C PRO A 68 -11.02 -14.36 -0.91
N GLY A 69 -12.01 -14.80 -0.13
CA GLY A 69 -13.24 -14.04 0.12
C GLY A 69 -13.01 -12.68 0.77
N THR A 70 -12.01 -12.57 1.65
CA THR A 70 -11.61 -11.31 2.28
C THR A 70 -11.07 -10.33 1.24
N ILE A 71 -10.23 -10.80 0.32
CA ILE A 71 -9.72 -9.97 -0.79
C ILE A 71 -10.84 -9.56 -1.74
N ALA A 72 -11.69 -10.52 -2.11
CA ALA A 72 -12.83 -10.25 -3.00
C ALA A 72 -13.73 -9.14 -2.43
N ARG A 73 -13.97 -9.16 -1.12
CA ARG A 73 -14.73 -8.11 -0.44
C ARG A 73 -14.03 -6.76 -0.52
N SER A 74 -12.72 -6.71 -0.29
CA SER A 74 -11.93 -5.48 -0.42
C SER A 74 -12.04 -4.89 -1.82
N TYR A 75 -11.92 -5.72 -2.83
CA TYR A 75 -12.00 -5.29 -4.24
C TYR A 75 -13.41 -4.82 -4.62
N THR A 76 -14.44 -5.48 -4.10
CA THR A 76 -15.83 -5.05 -4.29
C THR A 76 -16.07 -3.66 -3.71
N GLU A 77 -15.55 -3.41 -2.50
CA GLU A 77 -15.66 -2.09 -1.86
C GLU A 77 -14.89 -1.01 -2.63
N LEU A 78 -13.68 -1.31 -3.10
CA LEU A 78 -12.88 -0.39 -3.93
C LEU A 78 -13.60 -0.03 -5.23
N GLU A 79 -14.23 -1.00 -5.87
CA GLU A 79 -15.01 -0.78 -7.09
C GLU A 79 -16.27 0.04 -6.82
N ARG A 80 -16.96 -0.24 -5.72
CA ARG A 80 -18.10 0.55 -5.26
C ARG A 80 -17.74 2.00 -5.03
N ASP A 81 -16.56 2.26 -4.46
CA ASP A 81 -16.04 3.60 -4.19
C ASP A 81 -15.52 4.30 -5.46
N GLY A 82 -15.55 3.63 -6.61
CA GLY A 82 -15.09 4.20 -7.88
C GLY A 82 -13.57 4.26 -8.04
N LEU A 83 -12.82 3.57 -7.17
CA LEU A 83 -11.35 3.60 -7.18
C LEU A 83 -10.76 2.58 -8.15
N THR A 84 -11.46 1.48 -8.39
CA THR A 84 -11.02 0.40 -9.28
C THR A 84 -12.12 -0.02 -10.24
N ILE A 85 -11.72 -0.68 -11.32
CA ILE A 85 -12.63 -1.26 -12.33
C ILE A 85 -12.23 -2.71 -12.55
N GLY A 86 -13.20 -3.61 -12.38
CA GLY A 86 -13.05 -5.01 -12.75
C GLY A 86 -13.29 -5.19 -14.25
N ARG A 87 -12.36 -5.85 -14.95
CA ARG A 87 -12.44 -6.14 -16.38
C ARG A 87 -12.46 -7.65 -16.66
N GLY A 88 -13.16 -8.40 -15.82
CA GLY A 88 -13.27 -9.86 -15.96
C GLY A 88 -11.93 -10.57 -15.98
N ARG A 89 -11.65 -11.36 -17.00
CA ARG A 89 -10.40 -12.13 -17.15
C ARG A 89 -9.16 -11.25 -17.27
N LYS A 90 -9.31 -10.00 -17.69
CA LYS A 90 -8.18 -9.06 -17.81
C LYS A 90 -7.66 -8.59 -16.45
N GLY A 91 -8.48 -8.67 -15.40
CA GLY A 91 -8.11 -8.32 -14.04
C GLY A 91 -8.81 -7.07 -13.52
N THR A 92 -8.29 -6.55 -12.43
CA THR A 92 -8.76 -5.33 -11.74
C THR A 92 -7.76 -4.21 -11.95
N PHE A 93 -8.24 -3.06 -12.36
CA PHE A 93 -7.42 -1.90 -12.70
C PHE A 93 -7.81 -0.68 -11.88
N VAL A 94 -6.86 0.21 -11.62
CA VAL A 94 -7.16 1.52 -11.03
C VAL A 94 -7.96 2.35 -12.03
N ALA A 95 -9.02 3.02 -11.57
CA ALA A 95 -9.92 3.81 -12.41
C ALA A 95 -9.21 5.04 -13.01
N ASP A 96 -9.74 5.57 -14.12
CA ASP A 96 -9.21 6.75 -14.81
C ASP A 96 -9.20 8.00 -13.93
N LYS A 97 -10.28 8.20 -13.19
CA LYS A 97 -10.49 9.39 -12.35
C LYS A 97 -11.00 8.96 -10.97
N PRO A 98 -10.11 8.38 -10.14
CA PRO A 98 -10.52 7.95 -8.81
C PRO A 98 -10.83 9.14 -7.91
N PRO A 99 -11.88 9.06 -7.05
CA PRO A 99 -12.14 10.10 -6.05
C PRO A 99 -11.04 10.13 -4.97
N HIS A 100 -10.69 11.31 -4.46
CA HIS A 100 -9.49 11.51 -3.64
C HIS A 100 -9.72 12.02 -2.21
N SER A 101 -10.90 12.54 -1.88
CA SER A 101 -11.09 13.31 -0.64
C SER A 101 -10.79 12.53 0.64
N GLU A 102 -11.47 11.44 0.88
CA GLU A 102 -11.30 10.63 2.10
C GLU A 102 -9.93 9.94 2.18
N PRO A 103 -9.42 9.29 1.12
CA PRO A 103 -8.08 8.71 1.14
C PRO A 103 -6.96 9.71 1.42
N LEU A 104 -7.07 10.95 0.92
CA LEU A 104 -6.09 12.00 1.22
C LEU A 104 -6.09 12.41 2.68
N MET A 105 -7.26 12.52 3.31
CA MET A 105 -7.37 12.79 4.75
C MET A 105 -6.75 11.67 5.57
N GLN A 106 -7.03 10.42 5.25
CA GLN A 106 -6.44 9.25 5.91
C GLN A 106 -4.92 9.21 5.74
N ARG A 107 -4.43 9.53 4.55
CA ARG A 107 -2.99 9.65 4.29
C ARG A 107 -2.33 10.65 5.23
N GLN A 108 -2.91 11.82 5.37
CA GLN A 108 -2.35 12.89 6.21
C GLN A 108 -2.34 12.51 7.68
N LEU A 109 -3.43 11.89 8.15
CA LEU A 109 -3.52 11.39 9.51
C LEU A 109 -2.47 10.33 9.80
N ARG A 110 -2.31 9.35 8.91
CA ARG A 110 -1.33 8.27 9.06
C ARG A 110 0.12 8.78 9.04
N LEU A 111 0.41 9.77 8.18
CA LEU A 111 1.72 10.40 8.16
C LEU A 111 2.01 11.11 9.49
N SER A 112 1.05 11.84 10.02
CA SER A 112 1.16 12.51 11.31
C SER A 112 1.42 11.51 12.45
N GLU A 113 0.66 10.45 12.51
CA GLU A 113 0.82 9.39 13.52
C GLU A 113 2.20 8.71 13.43
N ALA A 114 2.65 8.40 12.22
CA ALA A 114 3.97 7.79 12.00
C ALA A 114 5.10 8.74 12.42
N SER A 115 4.97 10.04 12.12
CA SER A 115 5.93 11.07 12.53
C SER A 115 6.05 11.17 14.05
N ILE A 116 4.91 11.18 14.74
CA ILE A 116 4.86 11.25 16.20
C ILE A 116 5.57 10.03 16.81
N ARG A 117 5.28 8.83 16.32
CA ARG A 117 5.94 7.61 16.79
C ARG A 117 7.45 7.67 16.58
N PHE A 118 7.87 8.11 15.42
CA PHE A 118 9.31 8.24 15.10
C PHE A 118 10.00 9.23 16.03
N VAL A 119 9.41 10.39 16.26
CA VAL A 119 9.95 11.39 17.20
C VAL A 119 10.08 10.83 18.62
N GLN A 120 9.07 10.07 19.07
CA GLN A 120 9.13 9.42 20.39
C GLN A 120 10.27 8.43 20.50
N GLU A 121 10.50 7.63 19.45
CA GLU A 121 11.64 6.69 19.40
C GLU A 121 12.98 7.44 19.46
N LEU A 122 13.14 8.50 18.66
CA LEU A 122 14.36 9.30 18.68
C LEU A 122 14.66 9.86 20.09
N ARG A 123 13.62 10.36 20.76
CA ARG A 123 13.77 10.90 22.13
C ARG A 123 14.17 9.84 23.14
N GLN A 124 13.58 8.65 23.06
CA GLN A 124 13.92 7.53 23.95
C GLN A 124 15.36 7.07 23.76
N LEU A 125 15.85 7.10 22.52
CA LEU A 125 17.21 6.69 22.18
C LEU A 125 18.25 7.81 22.31
N GLY A 126 17.83 9.03 22.61
CA GLY A 126 18.73 10.19 22.68
C GLY A 126 19.29 10.59 21.33
N ILE A 127 18.59 10.29 20.25
CA ILE A 127 19.02 10.57 18.87
C ILE A 127 18.53 11.97 18.47
N SER A 128 19.41 12.74 17.82
CA SER A 128 19.07 14.07 17.32
C SER A 128 18.16 14.01 16.08
N LEU A 129 17.48 15.10 15.79
CA LEU A 129 16.65 15.22 14.58
C LEU A 129 17.48 15.01 13.31
N ASP A 130 18.71 15.53 13.27
CA ASP A 130 19.58 15.39 12.09
C ASP A 130 20.00 13.93 11.86
N GLU A 131 20.36 13.21 12.90
CA GLU A 131 20.63 11.76 12.81
C GLU A 131 19.41 10.99 12.36
N GLY A 132 18.25 11.30 12.94
CA GLY A 132 16.98 10.65 12.57
C GLY A 132 16.61 10.91 11.12
N ARG A 133 16.79 12.13 10.64
CA ARG A 133 16.53 12.50 9.25
C ARG A 133 17.43 11.73 8.27
N LEU A 134 18.72 11.65 8.57
CA LEU A 134 19.68 10.89 7.76
C LEU A 134 19.30 9.41 7.68
N ALA A 135 18.90 8.82 8.79
CA ALA A 135 18.46 7.43 8.83
C ALA A 135 17.20 7.20 7.95
N LEU A 136 16.23 8.12 7.97
CA LEU A 136 15.06 8.05 7.10
C LEU A 136 15.45 8.12 5.63
N GLU A 137 16.28 9.07 5.24
CA GLU A 137 16.73 9.25 3.86
C GLU A 137 17.48 8.03 3.35
N GLU A 138 18.34 7.43 4.16
CA GLU A 138 19.06 6.21 3.82
C GLU A 138 18.12 5.03 3.58
N ASN A 139 17.12 4.85 4.44
CA ASN A 139 16.14 3.79 4.30
C ASN A 139 15.26 3.96 3.05
N PHE A 140 14.85 5.19 2.72
CA PHE A 140 14.15 5.47 1.47
C PHE A 140 14.97 5.07 0.25
N LYS A 141 16.25 5.45 0.21
CA LYS A 141 17.16 5.09 -0.88
C LYS A 141 17.36 3.58 -1.02
N LEU A 142 17.42 2.86 0.10
CA LEU A 142 17.56 1.40 0.09
C LEU A 142 16.31 0.71 -0.46
N GLU A 143 15.13 1.16 -0.10
CA GLU A 143 13.87 0.62 -0.62
C GLU A 143 13.74 0.87 -2.13
N GLU A 144 13.99 2.10 -2.60
CA GLU A 144 13.97 2.43 -4.02
C GLU A 144 14.95 1.57 -4.84
N LYS A 145 16.12 1.29 -4.28
CA LYS A 145 17.13 0.45 -4.92
C LYS A 145 16.71 -1.01 -4.99
N ASN A 146 16.06 -1.52 -3.94
CA ASN A 146 15.53 -2.87 -3.90
C ASN A 146 14.36 -3.06 -4.88
N ASP A 147 13.49 -2.09 -5.02
CA ASP A 147 12.41 -2.09 -6.01
C ASP A 147 12.96 -2.12 -7.44
N SER A 148 14.00 -1.34 -7.70
CA SER A 148 14.68 -1.31 -9.00
C SER A 148 15.37 -2.63 -9.35
N LEU A 149 15.98 -3.30 -8.37
CA LEU A 149 16.65 -4.60 -8.56
C LEU A 149 15.66 -5.74 -8.73
N SER A 150 14.51 -5.69 -8.07
CA SER A 150 13.45 -6.71 -8.22
C SER A 150 12.82 -6.69 -9.61
N SER A 151 12.78 -5.53 -10.27
CA SER A 151 12.24 -5.40 -11.63
C SER A 151 13.21 -5.88 -12.73
N LEU A 152 14.48 -6.12 -12.39
CA LEU A 152 15.50 -6.61 -13.35
C LEU A 152 15.66 -8.14 -13.35
N HIS A 153 15.01 -8.86 -12.42
CA HIS A 153 15.17 -10.30 -12.24
C HIS A 153 13.96 -11.15 -12.69
N GLU A 154 13.01 -10.52 -13.37
CA GLU A 154 11.89 -11.22 -14.05
C GLU A 154 12.08 -11.15 -15.59
#